data_4093c860432cab7e444de005cbdde143
#
_entry.id   4093c860432cab7e444de005cbdde143
#
_cell.length_a   1.000
_cell.length_b   1.000
_cell.length_c   1.000
_cell.angle_alpha   90.00
_cell.angle_beta   90.00
_cell.angle_gamma   90.00
#
_symmetry.space_group_name_H-M   'P 1'
#
loop_
_entity.id
_entity.type
_entity.pdbx_description
1 polymer ?
#
loop_
_entity_poly.entity_id
_entity_poly.type
_entity_poly.pdbx_seq_one_letter_code
_entity_poly.pdbx_strand_id
1 'polypeptide(L)'
;MKVAFVDDDENFIRIQKAHLVRAEQEAGVNCEVFTFSDGLDLLEHYGGGFDILFLDVEMPHLDGLETARRVRKMDQEVCIIFMTNMARYAIHGYEVNAVDFVVKPVSYYVFADKLRKAMRFVRLNTRRSFVLQTDEMIVRVTTPQILYIEKDKNYLVYHTRDGDYRVRGTMAALEDELRGEGFSVCFNGCMVNLRYVTGITKNSVLLGEISLPVSRHRRKEFKEDFLKYLGGDL
;
A
#
# COMPACT_ATOMS: atom_id res chain seq x y z
N MET A 1 7.76 9.05 -0.59
CA MET A 1 7.65 7.78 0.13
C MET A 1 8.61 7.82 1.31
N LYS A 2 8.17 7.43 2.53
CA LYS A 2 9.01 7.43 3.73
C LYS A 2 9.58 6.04 3.98
N VAL A 3 10.89 5.92 3.97
CA VAL A 3 11.62 4.66 4.12
C VAL A 3 12.50 4.73 5.36
N ALA A 4 12.39 3.74 6.24
CA ALA A 4 13.26 3.62 7.40
C ALA A 4 14.17 2.38 7.28
N PHE A 5 15.44 2.56 7.64
CA PHE A 5 16.38 1.48 7.90
C PHE A 5 16.63 1.40 9.40
N VAL A 6 16.47 0.20 9.95
CA VAL A 6 16.63 -0.07 11.38
C VAL A 6 17.65 -1.19 11.53
N ASP A 7 18.85 -0.84 11.95
CA ASP A 7 20.02 -1.73 11.95
C ASP A 7 21.13 -1.10 12.82
N ASP A 8 21.83 -1.87 13.60
CA ASP A 8 22.96 -1.37 14.42
C ASP A 8 24.28 -1.28 13.62
N ASP A 9 24.33 -1.86 12.41
CA ASP A 9 25.47 -1.72 11.50
C ASP A 9 25.33 -0.48 10.60
N GLU A 10 25.93 0.63 11.02
CA GLU A 10 25.97 1.88 10.24
C GLU A 10 26.58 1.71 8.84
N ASN A 11 27.55 0.80 8.66
CA ASN A 11 28.14 0.54 7.36
C ASN A 11 27.14 -0.15 6.44
N PHE A 12 26.39 -1.09 6.96
CA PHE A 12 25.31 -1.75 6.20
C PHE A 12 24.25 -0.71 5.79
N ILE A 13 23.75 0.12 6.72
CA ILE A 13 22.81 1.21 6.41
C ILE A 13 23.35 2.11 5.30
N ARG A 14 24.62 2.53 5.39
CA ARG A 14 25.25 3.40 4.38
C ARG A 14 25.24 2.77 2.98
N ILE A 15 25.53 1.47 2.89
CA ILE A 15 25.50 0.72 1.62
C ILE A 15 24.05 0.65 1.08
N GLN A 16 23.07 0.33 1.93
CA GLN A 16 21.68 0.23 1.50
C GLN A 16 21.10 1.59 1.09
N LYS A 17 21.49 2.68 1.76
CA LYS A 17 21.14 4.05 1.31
C LYS A 17 21.70 4.37 -0.07
N ALA A 18 22.93 3.95 -0.39
CA ALA A 18 23.50 4.11 -1.73
C ALA A 18 22.73 3.28 -2.78
N HIS A 19 22.30 2.07 -2.42
CA HIS A 19 21.43 1.25 -3.28
C HIS A 19 20.08 1.93 -3.50
N LEU A 20 19.49 2.53 -2.46
CA LEU A 20 18.22 3.24 -2.57
C LEU A 20 18.31 4.43 -3.53
N VAL A 21 19.34 5.29 -3.37
CA VAL A 21 19.55 6.45 -4.26
C VAL A 21 19.62 6.02 -5.73
N ARG A 22 20.34 4.95 -6.02
CA ARG A 22 20.43 4.40 -7.38
C ARG A 22 19.07 3.90 -7.86
N ALA A 23 18.33 3.16 -7.03
CA ALA A 23 17.01 2.63 -7.37
C ALA A 23 15.96 3.74 -7.56
N GLU A 24 16.04 4.84 -6.80
CA GLU A 24 15.21 6.03 -6.99
C GLU A 24 15.39 6.64 -8.39
N GLN A 25 16.64 6.76 -8.84
CA GLN A 25 16.96 7.28 -10.17
C GLN A 25 16.41 6.38 -11.28
N GLU A 26 16.55 5.05 -11.13
CA GLU A 26 16.07 4.06 -12.11
C GLU A 26 14.52 4.01 -12.14
N ALA A 27 13.84 4.20 -11.01
CA ALA A 27 12.38 4.11 -10.89
C ALA A 27 11.65 5.46 -11.03
N GLY A 28 12.36 6.60 -11.02
CA GLY A 28 11.76 7.92 -11.07
C GLY A 28 10.93 8.28 -9.83
N VAL A 29 11.35 7.80 -8.66
CA VAL A 29 10.67 8.03 -7.38
C VAL A 29 11.58 8.75 -6.40
N ASN A 30 11.00 9.45 -5.42
CA ASN A 30 11.74 10.09 -4.34
C ASN A 30 11.34 9.47 -2.99
N CYS A 31 12.34 9.16 -2.14
CA CYS A 31 12.14 8.66 -0.80
C CYS A 31 12.72 9.63 0.23
N GLU A 32 12.00 9.85 1.30
CA GLU A 32 12.49 10.45 2.52
C GLU A 32 13.04 9.34 3.41
N VAL A 33 14.33 9.41 3.77
CA VAL A 33 15.04 8.30 4.42
C VAL A 33 15.31 8.59 5.87
N PHE A 34 14.91 7.66 6.73
CA PHE A 34 15.15 7.67 8.16
C PHE A 34 16.05 6.51 8.54
N THR A 35 16.84 6.66 9.61
CA THR A 35 17.71 5.60 10.12
C THR A 35 17.61 5.52 11.64
N PHE A 36 17.55 4.31 12.16
CA PHE A 36 17.44 4.00 13.57
C PHE A 36 18.44 2.91 13.91
N SER A 37 19.07 3.00 15.08
CA SER A 37 20.09 2.08 15.52
C SER A 37 19.54 0.78 16.12
N ASP A 38 18.30 0.80 16.58
CA ASP A 38 17.60 -0.38 17.11
C ASP A 38 16.07 -0.21 17.12
N GLY A 39 15.38 -1.23 17.62
CA GLY A 39 13.91 -1.24 17.66
C GLY A 39 13.32 -0.25 18.67
N LEU A 40 14.01 0.10 19.76
CA LEU A 40 13.53 1.09 20.72
C LEU A 40 13.58 2.48 20.12
N ASP A 41 14.70 2.83 19.48
CA ASP A 41 14.88 4.11 18.78
C ASP A 41 13.80 4.32 17.71
N LEU A 42 13.51 3.28 16.91
CA LEU A 42 12.38 3.34 15.98
C LEU A 42 11.06 3.62 16.70
N LEU A 43 10.73 2.87 17.76
CA LEU A 43 9.43 2.96 18.43
C LEU A 43 9.22 4.29 19.15
N GLU A 44 10.26 4.88 19.72
CA GLU A 44 10.22 6.21 20.34
C GLU A 44 9.87 7.31 19.33
N HIS A 45 10.31 7.14 18.09
CA HIS A 45 10.06 8.08 16.99
C HIS A 45 8.95 7.64 16.03
N TYR A 46 8.24 6.54 16.35
CA TYR A 46 7.17 6.01 15.49
C TYR A 46 5.90 6.84 15.60
N GLY A 47 5.90 8.00 14.94
CA GLY A 47 4.70 8.85 14.80
C GLY A 47 3.67 8.33 13.78
N GLY A 48 3.92 7.16 13.19
CA GLY A 48 3.17 6.62 12.04
C GLY A 48 3.60 7.26 10.73
N GLY A 49 3.19 6.62 9.64
CA GLY A 49 3.39 7.18 8.29
C GLY A 49 4.71 6.81 7.62
N PHE A 50 5.42 5.78 8.08
CA PHE A 50 6.41 5.09 7.26
C PHE A 50 5.69 4.22 6.22
N ASP A 51 6.20 4.25 4.99
CA ASP A 51 5.72 3.39 3.91
C ASP A 51 6.43 2.03 3.92
N ILE A 52 7.75 2.04 4.17
CA ILE A 52 8.62 0.85 4.16
C ILE A 52 9.56 0.89 5.36
N LEU A 53 9.66 -0.24 6.06
CA LEU A 53 10.67 -0.52 7.08
C LEU A 53 11.59 -1.64 6.57
N PHE A 54 12.88 -1.37 6.44
CA PHE A 54 13.92 -2.37 6.32
C PHE A 54 14.48 -2.60 7.73
N LEU A 55 14.33 -3.80 8.27
CA LEU A 55 14.51 -4.09 9.68
C LEU A 55 15.46 -5.26 9.89
N ASP A 56 16.57 -5.05 10.60
CA ASP A 56 17.37 -6.19 11.07
C ASP A 56 16.63 -6.93 12.18
N VAL A 57 16.88 -8.23 12.26
CA VAL A 57 16.37 -9.08 13.35
C VAL A 57 17.27 -8.99 14.58
N GLU A 58 18.59 -9.03 14.37
CA GLU A 58 19.57 -9.01 15.46
C GLU A 58 20.05 -7.60 15.76
N MET A 59 19.43 -6.99 16.76
CA MET A 59 19.79 -5.65 17.24
C MET A 59 19.88 -5.63 18.77
N PRO A 60 20.67 -4.72 19.36
CA PRO A 60 20.70 -4.51 20.79
C PRO A 60 19.32 -4.04 21.31
N HIS A 61 19.10 -4.17 22.61
CA HIS A 61 17.92 -3.72 23.37
C HIS A 61 16.61 -4.36 22.94
N LEU A 62 16.17 -4.20 21.69
CA LEU A 62 14.93 -4.77 21.16
C LEU A 62 15.18 -5.37 19.79
N ASP A 63 14.96 -6.69 19.66
CA ASP A 63 15.12 -7.39 18.40
C ASP A 63 14.07 -6.97 17.36
N GLY A 64 14.37 -7.24 16.08
CA GLY A 64 13.51 -6.81 14.97
C GLY A 64 12.15 -7.50 14.93
N LEU A 65 12.04 -8.75 15.40
CA LEU A 65 10.75 -9.44 15.39
C LEU A 65 9.80 -8.85 16.44
N GLU A 66 10.29 -8.60 17.63
CA GLU A 66 9.49 -7.95 18.68
C GLU A 66 9.19 -6.50 18.31
N THR A 67 10.14 -5.80 17.68
CA THR A 67 9.91 -4.47 17.09
C THR A 67 8.76 -4.52 16.07
N ALA A 68 8.80 -5.45 15.13
CA ALA A 68 7.74 -5.63 14.14
C ALA A 68 6.38 -5.95 14.77
N ARG A 69 6.34 -6.79 15.81
CA ARG A 69 5.08 -7.07 16.56
C ARG A 69 4.51 -5.81 17.20
N ARG A 70 5.36 -4.95 17.78
CA ARG A 70 4.91 -3.67 18.37
C ARG A 70 4.47 -2.68 17.32
N VAL A 71 5.19 -2.59 16.21
CA VAL A 71 4.78 -1.78 15.06
C VAL A 71 3.41 -2.23 14.56
N ARG A 72 3.17 -3.53 14.40
CA ARG A 72 1.87 -4.07 13.93
C ARG A 72 0.69 -3.75 14.85
N LYS A 73 0.91 -3.53 16.15
CA LYS A 73 -0.14 -3.05 17.06
C LYS A 73 -0.57 -1.61 16.78
N MET A 74 0.33 -0.80 16.24
CA MET A 74 0.10 0.62 15.92
C MET A 74 -0.21 0.85 14.46
N ASP A 75 0.45 0.08 13.56
CA ASP A 75 0.35 0.20 12.12
C ASP A 75 0.40 -1.17 11.46
N GLN A 76 -0.75 -1.62 10.98
CA GLN A 76 -0.87 -2.93 10.32
C GLN A 76 -0.49 -2.90 8.82
N GLU A 77 -0.28 -1.72 8.26
CA GLU A 77 -0.17 -1.53 6.81
C GLU A 77 1.26 -1.22 6.34
N VAL A 78 2.13 -0.74 7.22
CA VAL A 78 3.51 -0.46 6.85
C VAL A 78 4.17 -1.69 6.23
N CYS A 79 4.88 -1.51 5.11
CA CYS A 79 5.63 -2.58 4.47
C CYS A 79 6.85 -2.93 5.33
N ILE A 80 6.94 -4.15 5.86
CA ILE A 80 8.12 -4.62 6.61
C ILE A 80 8.87 -5.63 5.73
N ILE A 81 10.18 -5.38 5.57
CA ILE A 81 11.13 -6.30 4.95
C ILE A 81 12.28 -6.51 5.93
N PHE A 82 12.50 -7.75 6.33
CA PHE A 82 13.64 -8.10 7.15
C PHE A 82 14.92 -8.22 6.33
N MET A 83 16.02 -7.64 6.83
CA MET A 83 17.37 -7.76 6.28
C MET A 83 18.33 -8.17 7.40
N THR A 84 18.72 -9.45 7.47
CA THR A 84 19.48 -9.99 8.60
C THR A 84 20.46 -11.09 8.19
N ASN A 85 21.45 -11.38 9.03
CA ASN A 85 22.35 -12.51 8.85
C ASN A 85 21.69 -13.88 9.12
N MET A 86 20.52 -13.88 9.76
CA MET A 86 19.92 -15.10 10.31
C MET A 86 18.76 -15.65 9.46
N ALA A 87 19.08 -16.48 8.48
CA ALA A 87 18.09 -17.15 7.61
C ALA A 87 17.00 -17.93 8.37
N ARG A 88 17.30 -18.45 9.58
CA ARG A 88 16.35 -19.24 10.40
C ARG A 88 15.11 -18.44 10.84
N TYR A 89 15.20 -17.11 10.89
CA TYR A 89 14.06 -16.26 11.29
C TYR A 89 13.05 -15.98 10.14
N ALA A 90 13.33 -16.44 8.93
CA ALA A 90 12.41 -16.24 7.80
C ALA A 90 10.98 -16.78 8.07
N ILE A 91 10.87 -17.88 8.85
CA ILE A 91 9.58 -18.47 9.23
C ILE A 91 8.78 -17.53 10.13
N HIS A 92 9.44 -16.81 11.03
CA HIS A 92 8.77 -15.88 11.96
C HIS A 92 8.30 -14.58 11.30
N GLY A 93 8.81 -14.26 10.11
CA GLY A 93 8.31 -13.13 9.33
C GLY A 93 6.82 -13.21 8.99
N TYR A 94 6.27 -14.43 8.87
CA TYR A 94 4.83 -14.64 8.64
C TYR A 94 3.96 -14.17 9.81
N GLU A 95 4.44 -14.27 11.05
CA GLU A 95 3.69 -13.86 12.25
C GLU A 95 3.38 -12.35 12.26
N VAL A 96 4.23 -11.56 11.62
CA VAL A 96 4.12 -10.10 11.54
C VAL A 96 3.70 -9.60 10.17
N ASN A 97 3.26 -10.50 9.28
CA ASN A 97 2.90 -10.16 7.91
C ASN A 97 4.01 -9.36 7.20
N ALA A 98 5.27 -9.78 7.35
CA ALA A 98 6.37 -9.21 6.60
C ALA A 98 6.20 -9.51 5.11
N VAL A 99 6.47 -8.51 4.27
CA VAL A 99 6.35 -8.64 2.81
C VAL A 99 7.47 -9.48 2.23
N ASP A 100 8.65 -9.41 2.86
CA ASP A 100 9.80 -10.22 2.43
C ASP A 100 10.86 -10.37 3.53
N PHE A 101 11.82 -11.24 3.24
CA PHE A 101 12.96 -11.54 4.09
C PHE A 101 14.22 -11.65 3.21
N VAL A 102 15.31 -11.01 3.62
CA VAL A 102 16.58 -11.00 2.88
C VAL A 102 17.73 -11.32 3.80
N VAL A 103 18.59 -12.24 3.38
CA VAL A 103 19.81 -12.59 4.12
C VAL A 103 20.95 -11.67 3.68
N LYS A 104 21.64 -11.06 4.64
CA LYS A 104 22.87 -10.29 4.40
C LYS A 104 24.01 -11.23 3.92
N PRO A 105 24.90 -10.80 3.01
CA PRO A 105 24.99 -9.46 2.42
C PRO A 105 23.98 -9.22 1.29
N VAL A 106 23.44 -7.99 1.22
CA VAL A 106 22.40 -7.60 0.25
C VAL A 106 23.04 -6.87 -0.92
N SER A 107 23.08 -7.50 -2.09
CA SER A 107 23.55 -6.85 -3.31
C SER A 107 22.52 -5.85 -3.86
N TYR A 108 22.98 -4.91 -4.71
CA TYR A 108 22.09 -3.95 -5.35
C TYR A 108 20.89 -4.60 -6.05
N TYR A 109 21.13 -5.67 -6.82
CA TYR A 109 20.04 -6.33 -7.57
C TYR A 109 18.97 -6.94 -6.66
N VAL A 110 19.40 -7.56 -5.56
CA VAL A 110 18.49 -8.09 -4.54
C VAL A 110 17.71 -6.95 -3.88
N PHE A 111 18.40 -5.89 -3.47
CA PHE A 111 17.78 -4.70 -2.88
C PHE A 111 16.74 -4.08 -3.81
N ALA A 112 17.08 -3.83 -5.07
CA ALA A 112 16.19 -3.23 -6.06
C ALA A 112 14.96 -4.09 -6.34
N ASP A 113 15.11 -5.42 -6.34
CA ASP A 113 13.96 -6.34 -6.45
C ASP A 113 13.02 -6.23 -5.25
N LYS A 114 13.57 -6.24 -4.03
CA LYS A 114 12.78 -6.11 -2.80
C LYS A 114 12.13 -4.73 -2.67
N LEU A 115 12.82 -3.68 -3.06
CA LEU A 115 12.26 -2.33 -3.11
C LEU A 115 11.07 -2.26 -4.09
N ARG A 116 11.19 -2.83 -5.30
CA ARG A 116 10.06 -2.89 -6.25
C ARG A 116 8.86 -3.63 -5.66
N LYS A 117 9.09 -4.75 -4.96
CA LYS A 117 8.04 -5.50 -4.28
C LYS A 117 7.39 -4.66 -3.17
N ALA A 118 8.21 -3.96 -2.36
CA ALA A 118 7.74 -3.05 -1.33
C ALA A 118 6.92 -1.89 -1.91
N MET A 119 7.41 -1.23 -2.95
CA MET A 119 6.69 -0.14 -3.63
C MET A 119 5.35 -0.60 -4.19
N ARG A 120 5.30 -1.81 -4.77
CA ARG A 120 4.04 -2.41 -5.21
C ARG A 120 3.09 -2.64 -4.02
N PHE A 121 3.58 -3.20 -2.92
CA PHE A 121 2.80 -3.39 -1.70
C PHE A 121 2.26 -2.06 -1.16
N VAL A 122 3.12 -1.03 -1.06
CA VAL A 122 2.74 0.32 -0.62
C VAL A 122 1.66 0.88 -1.55
N ARG A 123 1.85 0.84 -2.87
CA ARG A 123 0.85 1.32 -3.85
C ARG A 123 -0.50 0.62 -3.67
N LEU A 124 -0.50 -0.71 -3.47
CA LEU A 124 -1.71 -1.49 -3.25
C LEU A 124 -2.40 -1.18 -1.90
N ASN A 125 -1.63 -0.69 -0.92
CA ASN A 125 -2.10 -0.36 0.41
C ASN A 125 -2.12 1.15 0.71
N THR A 126 -1.88 2.01 -0.30
CA THR A 126 -1.89 3.48 -0.11
C THR A 126 -3.22 3.91 0.49
N ARG A 127 -3.14 4.50 1.67
CA ARG A 127 -4.28 5.05 2.41
C ARG A 127 -4.43 6.53 2.11
N ARG A 128 -5.00 6.88 0.98
CA ARG A 128 -5.51 8.23 0.85
C ARG A 128 -6.74 8.37 1.75
N SER A 129 -6.78 9.43 2.53
CA SER A 129 -7.95 9.74 3.38
C SER A 129 -8.82 10.77 2.69
N PHE A 130 -10.11 10.50 2.70
CA PHE A 130 -11.14 11.42 2.23
C PHE A 130 -11.93 11.93 3.43
N VAL A 131 -12.20 13.21 3.46
CA VAL A 131 -13.14 13.79 4.39
C VAL A 131 -14.49 13.89 3.67
N LEU A 132 -15.41 13.01 4.02
CA LEU A 132 -16.75 12.96 3.46
C LEU A 132 -17.69 13.79 4.35
N GLN A 133 -18.24 14.84 3.79
CA GLN A 133 -19.22 15.66 4.47
C GLN A 133 -20.62 15.24 4.00
N THR A 134 -21.30 14.46 4.83
CA THR A 134 -22.70 14.09 4.65
C THR A 134 -23.63 15.14 5.25
N ASP A 135 -24.93 14.99 5.05
CA ASP A 135 -25.92 15.89 5.66
C ASP A 135 -25.98 15.75 7.21
N GLU A 136 -25.49 14.64 7.76
CA GLU A 136 -25.58 14.31 9.20
C GLU A 136 -24.24 14.42 9.94
N MET A 137 -23.12 14.15 9.25
CA MET A 137 -21.80 14.07 9.90
C MET A 137 -20.65 14.36 8.94
N ILE A 138 -19.50 14.64 9.51
CA ILE A 138 -18.20 14.61 8.80
C ILE A 138 -17.50 13.31 9.18
N VAL A 139 -17.16 12.50 8.19
CA VAL A 139 -16.47 11.22 8.39
C VAL A 139 -15.18 11.17 7.60
N ARG A 140 -14.14 10.61 8.20
CA ARG A 140 -12.88 10.31 7.51
C ARG A 140 -12.91 8.87 7.03
N VAL A 141 -12.79 8.67 5.72
CA VAL A 141 -12.74 7.36 5.07
C VAL A 141 -11.41 7.22 4.34
N THR A 142 -10.79 6.06 4.42
CA THR A 142 -9.54 5.77 3.70
C THR A 142 -9.82 4.95 2.44
N THR A 143 -8.93 5.05 1.44
CA THR A 143 -9.04 4.29 0.18
C THR A 143 -9.32 2.79 0.39
N PRO A 144 -8.65 2.08 1.35
CA PRO A 144 -8.94 0.68 1.62
C PRO A 144 -10.31 0.39 2.25
N GLN A 145 -11.02 1.38 2.76
CA GLN A 145 -12.38 1.16 3.27
C GLN A 145 -13.42 1.20 2.15
N ILE A 146 -13.13 1.90 1.05
CA ILE A 146 -14.07 2.09 -0.06
C ILE A 146 -14.04 0.87 -0.97
N LEU A 147 -15.19 0.24 -1.18
CA LEU A 147 -15.39 -0.89 -2.10
C LEU A 147 -15.65 -0.38 -3.53
N TYR A 148 -16.62 0.49 -3.66
CA TYR A 148 -16.99 1.17 -4.90
C TYR A 148 -17.75 2.45 -4.59
N ILE A 149 -17.88 3.31 -5.60
CA ILE A 149 -18.60 4.59 -5.50
C ILE A 149 -19.56 4.68 -6.66
N GLU A 150 -20.81 4.99 -6.39
CA GLU A 150 -21.81 5.17 -7.45
C GLU A 150 -22.48 6.54 -7.39
N LYS A 151 -22.96 6.98 -8.54
CA LYS A 151 -23.69 8.23 -8.68
C LYS A 151 -25.18 8.01 -8.45
N ASP A 152 -25.74 8.78 -7.51
CA ASP A 152 -27.18 8.92 -7.31
C ASP A 152 -27.59 10.38 -7.52
N LYS A 153 -28.09 10.72 -8.71
CA LYS A 153 -28.46 12.09 -9.11
C LYS A 153 -27.30 13.08 -8.97
N ASN A 154 -27.38 13.98 -7.98
CA ASN A 154 -26.35 14.99 -7.68
C ASN A 154 -25.44 14.57 -6.51
N TYR A 155 -25.50 13.32 -6.10
CA TYR A 155 -24.74 12.75 -5.01
C TYR A 155 -23.87 11.62 -5.51
N LEU A 156 -22.79 11.37 -4.76
CA LEU A 156 -21.97 10.18 -4.81
C LEU A 156 -22.23 9.35 -3.57
N VAL A 157 -22.47 8.06 -3.72
CA VAL A 157 -22.62 7.11 -2.64
C VAL A 157 -21.35 6.30 -2.54
N TYR A 158 -20.61 6.47 -1.45
CA TYR A 158 -19.42 5.70 -1.14
C TYR A 158 -19.83 4.45 -0.39
N HIS A 159 -19.78 3.30 -1.04
CA HIS A 159 -20.01 2.00 -0.42
C HIS A 159 -18.72 1.54 0.23
N THR A 160 -18.72 1.46 1.56
CA THR A 160 -17.55 1.11 2.34
C THR A 160 -17.78 -0.16 3.16
N ARG A 161 -16.71 -0.67 3.79
CA ARG A 161 -16.81 -1.80 4.72
C ARG A 161 -17.61 -1.48 5.97
N ASP A 162 -17.66 -0.20 6.35
CA ASP A 162 -18.26 0.27 7.61
C ASP A 162 -19.66 0.86 7.40
N GLY A 163 -20.11 0.96 6.14
CA GLY A 163 -21.42 1.51 5.76
C GLY A 163 -21.36 2.41 4.54
N ASP A 164 -22.49 2.97 4.16
CA ASP A 164 -22.64 3.81 2.98
C ASP A 164 -22.67 5.28 3.38
N TYR A 165 -21.92 6.11 2.63
CA TYR A 165 -21.88 7.56 2.86
C TYR A 165 -22.30 8.31 1.60
N ARG A 166 -23.32 9.15 1.74
CA ARG A 166 -23.86 9.96 0.64
C ARG A 166 -23.32 11.39 0.71
N VAL A 167 -22.63 11.82 -0.35
CA VAL A 167 -21.94 13.10 -0.41
C VAL A 167 -22.31 13.83 -1.69
N ARG A 168 -22.52 15.13 -1.64
CA ARG A 168 -22.76 15.93 -2.85
C ARG A 168 -21.51 16.00 -3.69
N GLY A 169 -21.61 15.64 -4.94
CA GLY A 169 -20.44 15.60 -5.83
C GLY A 169 -20.75 15.12 -7.24
N THR A 170 -19.72 15.11 -8.08
CA THR A 170 -19.83 14.64 -9.48
C THR A 170 -18.81 13.54 -9.74
N MET A 171 -19.18 12.60 -10.60
CA MET A 171 -18.27 11.52 -11.00
C MET A 171 -17.01 12.03 -11.70
N ALA A 172 -17.11 13.09 -12.51
CA ALA A 172 -15.96 13.65 -13.22
C ALA A 172 -14.88 14.20 -12.26
N ALA A 173 -15.30 14.95 -11.23
CA ALA A 173 -14.37 15.43 -10.21
C ALA A 173 -13.73 14.28 -9.44
N LEU A 174 -14.52 13.23 -9.14
CA LEU A 174 -14.03 12.03 -8.46
C LEU A 174 -13.05 11.23 -9.32
N GLU A 175 -13.30 11.08 -10.63
CA GLU A 175 -12.37 10.41 -11.55
C GLU A 175 -11.01 11.11 -11.58
N ASP A 176 -10.98 12.44 -11.59
CA ASP A 176 -9.73 13.19 -11.54
C ASP A 176 -9.04 13.06 -10.18
N GLU A 177 -9.80 13.06 -9.09
CA GLU A 177 -9.29 12.92 -7.74
C GLU A 177 -8.69 11.55 -7.46
N LEU A 178 -9.32 10.47 -7.95
CA LEU A 178 -8.93 9.08 -7.72
C LEU A 178 -8.04 8.50 -8.84
N ARG A 179 -7.63 9.33 -9.80
CA ARG A 179 -6.74 8.90 -10.89
C ARG A 179 -5.41 8.37 -10.32
N GLY A 180 -5.10 7.11 -10.63
CA GLY A 180 -3.87 6.45 -10.15
C GLY A 180 -3.96 5.86 -8.73
N GLU A 181 -5.07 6.03 -8.03
CA GLU A 181 -5.28 5.54 -6.65
C GLU A 181 -5.88 4.11 -6.61
N GLY A 182 -5.78 3.37 -7.69
CA GLY A 182 -6.30 1.99 -7.75
C GLY A 182 -7.81 1.89 -7.95
N PHE A 183 -8.43 2.92 -8.54
CA PHE A 183 -9.84 2.90 -8.93
C PHE A 183 -9.98 2.92 -10.44
N SER A 184 -11.05 2.30 -10.95
CA SER A 184 -11.42 2.34 -12.38
C SER A 184 -12.94 2.40 -12.55
N VAL A 185 -13.38 3.03 -13.64
CA VAL A 185 -14.79 3.21 -13.96
C VAL A 185 -15.32 1.98 -14.70
N CYS A 186 -16.29 1.28 -14.12
CA CYS A 186 -16.90 0.10 -14.74
C CYS A 186 -18.09 0.44 -15.64
N PHE A 187 -18.87 1.47 -15.30
CA PHE A 187 -19.91 2.06 -16.16
C PHE A 187 -20.10 3.54 -15.83
N ASN A 188 -20.88 4.24 -16.67
CA ASN A 188 -21.14 5.66 -16.46
C ASN A 188 -21.88 5.88 -15.13
N GLY A 189 -21.16 6.41 -14.16
CA GLY A 189 -21.66 6.66 -12.81
C GLY A 189 -21.27 5.61 -11.76
N CYS A 190 -20.35 4.69 -12.07
CA CYS A 190 -19.82 3.79 -11.04
C CYS A 190 -18.31 3.59 -11.20
N MET A 191 -17.60 3.80 -10.12
CA MET A 191 -16.16 3.61 -9.98
C MET A 191 -15.88 2.54 -8.94
N VAL A 192 -15.00 1.60 -9.27
CA VAL A 192 -14.69 0.42 -8.46
C VAL A 192 -13.26 0.50 -7.96
N ASN A 193 -13.06 0.16 -6.69
CA ASN A 193 -11.72 -0.05 -6.14
C ASN A 193 -11.19 -1.40 -6.64
N LEU A 194 -10.14 -1.36 -7.45
CA LEU A 194 -9.52 -2.52 -8.08
C LEU A 194 -8.97 -3.54 -7.08
N ARG A 195 -8.69 -3.10 -5.86
CA ARG A 195 -8.25 -3.96 -4.74
C ARG A 195 -9.26 -5.08 -4.43
N TYR A 196 -10.55 -4.81 -4.60
CA TYR A 196 -11.64 -5.73 -4.25
C TYR A 196 -12.16 -6.53 -5.42
N VAL A 197 -11.67 -6.29 -6.63
CA VAL A 197 -12.08 -7.03 -7.81
C VAL A 197 -11.58 -8.47 -7.73
N THR A 198 -12.53 -9.40 -7.62
CA THR A 198 -12.27 -10.85 -7.60
C THR A 198 -12.41 -11.49 -8.98
N GLY A 199 -13.08 -10.81 -9.91
CA GLY A 199 -13.25 -11.29 -11.28
C GLY A 199 -13.92 -10.29 -12.20
N ILE A 200 -13.70 -10.46 -13.50
CA ILE A 200 -14.33 -9.67 -14.57
C ILE A 200 -14.97 -10.65 -15.55
N THR A 201 -16.29 -10.51 -15.74
CA THR A 201 -17.05 -11.28 -16.73
C THR A 201 -17.31 -10.45 -18.00
N LYS A 202 -18.10 -10.99 -18.93
CA LYS A 202 -18.49 -10.25 -20.13
C LYS A 202 -19.31 -8.99 -19.79
N ASN A 203 -20.13 -9.03 -18.72
CA ASN A 203 -21.11 -8.00 -18.43
C ASN A 203 -20.99 -7.43 -17.01
N SER A 204 -20.11 -7.98 -16.17
CA SER A 204 -20.03 -7.61 -14.75
C SER A 204 -18.59 -7.62 -14.22
N VAL A 205 -18.37 -6.80 -13.22
CA VAL A 205 -17.20 -6.83 -12.32
C VAL A 205 -17.65 -7.42 -10.98
N LEU A 206 -16.89 -8.35 -10.44
CA LEU A 206 -17.21 -9.05 -9.19
C LEU A 206 -16.31 -8.53 -8.06
N LEU A 207 -16.93 -8.19 -6.92
CA LEU A 207 -16.26 -7.82 -5.68
C LEU A 207 -16.75 -8.79 -4.58
N GLY A 208 -16.19 -10.00 -4.54
CA GLY A 208 -16.74 -11.08 -3.72
C GLY A 208 -18.16 -11.44 -4.16
N GLU A 209 -19.15 -11.21 -3.29
CA GLU A 209 -20.56 -11.47 -3.56
C GLU A 209 -21.26 -10.32 -4.31
N ILE A 210 -20.64 -9.15 -4.40
CA ILE A 210 -21.20 -7.98 -5.10
C ILE A 210 -20.91 -8.11 -6.59
N SER A 211 -21.93 -7.94 -7.42
CA SER A 211 -21.81 -7.94 -8.89
C SER A 211 -22.27 -6.60 -9.45
N LEU A 212 -21.34 -5.85 -10.01
CA LEU A 212 -21.60 -4.55 -10.62
C LEU A 212 -21.57 -4.68 -12.16
N PRO A 213 -22.46 -3.99 -12.89
CA PRO A 213 -22.44 -4.05 -14.36
C PRO A 213 -21.16 -3.39 -14.90
N VAL A 214 -20.66 -3.87 -16.04
CA VAL A 214 -19.61 -3.21 -16.80
C VAL A 214 -20.11 -2.88 -18.21
N SER A 215 -19.98 -1.60 -18.61
CA SER A 215 -20.42 -1.18 -19.94
C SER A 215 -19.47 -1.68 -21.03
N ARG A 216 -20.00 -1.89 -22.24
CA ARG A 216 -19.19 -2.37 -23.39
C ARG A 216 -18.02 -1.42 -23.68
N HIS A 217 -18.25 -0.11 -23.56
CA HIS A 217 -17.23 0.91 -23.84
C HIS A 217 -16.12 0.92 -22.78
N ARG A 218 -16.46 0.76 -21.50
CA ARG A 218 -15.50 0.81 -20.40
C ARG A 218 -14.78 -0.53 -20.14
N ARG A 219 -15.32 -1.64 -20.63
CA ARG A 219 -14.80 -2.97 -20.32
C ARG A 219 -13.34 -3.19 -20.70
N LYS A 220 -12.91 -2.68 -21.88
CA LYS A 220 -11.52 -2.83 -22.32
C LYS A 220 -10.59 -2.05 -21.40
N GLU A 221 -10.88 -0.78 -21.19
CA GLU A 221 -10.14 0.12 -20.31
C GLU A 221 -10.07 -0.42 -18.87
N PHE A 222 -11.22 -0.83 -18.31
CA PHE A 222 -11.30 -1.42 -16.97
C PHE A 222 -10.43 -2.67 -16.83
N LYS A 223 -10.42 -3.55 -17.85
CA LYS A 223 -9.56 -4.74 -17.85
C LYS A 223 -8.08 -4.37 -17.90
N GLU A 224 -7.69 -3.39 -18.70
CA GLU A 224 -6.32 -2.89 -18.79
C GLU A 224 -5.88 -2.28 -17.46
N ASP A 225 -6.73 -1.46 -16.83
CA ASP A 225 -6.47 -0.87 -15.51
C ASP A 225 -6.29 -1.95 -14.44
N PHE A 226 -7.16 -2.98 -14.46
CA PHE A 226 -7.06 -4.09 -13.51
C PHE A 226 -5.78 -4.91 -13.70
N LEU A 227 -5.37 -5.19 -14.94
CA LEU A 227 -4.13 -5.90 -15.21
C LEU A 227 -2.90 -5.07 -14.81
N LYS A 228 -2.88 -3.76 -15.10
CA LYS A 228 -1.83 -2.86 -14.61
C LYS A 228 -1.78 -2.81 -13.08
N TYR A 229 -2.94 -2.75 -12.44
CA TYR A 229 -3.05 -2.78 -10.98
C TYR A 229 -2.43 -4.05 -10.39
N LEU A 230 -2.64 -5.21 -11.01
CA LEU A 230 -2.02 -6.48 -10.63
C LEU A 230 -0.53 -6.58 -10.98
N GLY A 231 0.03 -5.59 -11.72
CA GLY A 231 1.42 -5.57 -12.17
C GLY A 231 1.68 -6.49 -13.36
N GLY A 232 0.66 -6.76 -14.16
CA GLY A 232 0.80 -7.41 -15.46
C GLY A 232 1.18 -6.37 -16.51
N ASP A 233 2.35 -6.48 -17.12
CA ASP A 233 2.62 -5.88 -18.42
C ASP A 233 1.83 -6.69 -19.47
N LEU A 234 1.10 -5.97 -20.33
CA LEU A 234 0.47 -6.54 -21.53
C LEU A 234 1.51 -6.67 -22.63
#